data_809b67bb93901b8d14c1d0de2fda0bcf
#
_entry.id   809b67bb93901b8d14c1d0de2fda0bcf
#
_cell.length_a   1.000
_cell.length_b   1.000
_cell.length_c   1.000
_cell.angle_alpha   90.00
_cell.angle_beta   90.00
_cell.angle_gamma   90.00
#
_symmetry.space_group_name_H-M   'P 1'
#
loop_
_entity.id
_entity.type
_entity.pdbx_description
1 polymer ?
#
loop_
_entity_poly.entity_id
_entity_poly.type
_entity_poly.pdbx_seq_one_letter_code
_entity_poly.pdbx_strand_id
1 'polypeptide(L)'
;MVLQAQSLVKHYGEHPALRGLDLEVGAGQVYCLLGANGAGKTTTIQLFLGFIEPTSGSARIKGLEVRDHGLETKRFLAYIPENVMLYPNLTGLENLEYFSILAGVEDTDEARLRATLDRAGLPKEAAERPVGTYSKGMRQKVGIAMAIARRAELLLLDEPTSGLDPKASNEFSQLVTSLQGEGVAVLMATHDLFRSREIATRIGIMKQGQLVAELDAADVSHTDLERIYLEHMRD
;
A
#
# COMPACT_ATOMS: atom_id res chain seq x y z
N MET A 1 1.98 -8.62 15.51
CA MET A 1 1.48 -7.56 14.61
C MET A 1 2.62 -7.02 13.78
N VAL A 2 2.38 -6.75 12.48
CA VAL A 2 3.37 -6.15 11.58
C VAL A 2 3.22 -4.63 11.59
N LEU A 3 1.99 -4.12 11.59
CA LEU A 3 1.68 -2.70 11.64
C LEU A 3 0.64 -2.45 12.75
N GLN A 4 0.81 -1.36 13.51
CA GLN A 4 -0.09 -1.00 14.61
C GLN A 4 -0.16 0.52 14.77
N ALA A 5 -1.37 1.07 14.82
CA ALA A 5 -1.69 2.41 15.30
C ALA A 5 -2.42 2.30 16.64
N GLN A 6 -2.06 3.14 17.60
CA GLN A 6 -2.71 3.24 18.92
C GLN A 6 -3.09 4.69 19.20
N SER A 7 -4.38 4.96 19.26
CA SER A 7 -4.98 6.28 19.51
C SER A 7 -4.29 7.39 18.70
N LEU A 8 -4.01 7.08 17.41
CA LEU A 8 -3.17 7.91 16.54
C LEU A 8 -3.91 9.18 16.12
N VAL A 9 -3.35 10.33 16.48
CA VAL A 9 -3.91 11.66 16.20
C VAL A 9 -2.96 12.46 15.33
N LYS A 10 -3.52 13.16 14.34
CA LYS A 10 -2.79 14.13 13.52
C LYS A 10 -3.60 15.38 13.28
N HIS A 11 -3.02 16.52 13.65
CA HIS A 11 -3.55 17.83 13.33
C HIS A 11 -2.60 18.58 12.38
N TYR A 12 -3.17 19.29 11.41
CA TYR A 12 -2.50 20.30 10.58
C TYR A 12 -3.05 21.67 10.98
N GLY A 13 -2.37 22.34 11.90
CA GLY A 13 -2.92 23.52 12.55
C GLY A 13 -4.21 23.18 13.30
N GLU A 14 -5.31 23.85 12.97
CA GLU A 14 -6.63 23.58 13.58
C GLU A 14 -7.39 22.41 12.89
N HIS A 15 -6.90 21.91 11.76
CA HIS A 15 -7.56 20.84 11.03
C HIS A 15 -7.17 19.46 11.57
N PRO A 16 -8.11 18.70 12.17
CA PRO A 16 -7.85 17.33 12.63
C PRO A 16 -7.95 16.35 11.47
N ALA A 17 -6.80 15.86 10.98
CA ALA A 17 -6.75 14.86 9.92
C ALA A 17 -6.93 13.43 10.43
N LEU A 18 -6.51 13.13 11.68
CA LEU A 18 -6.79 11.90 12.41
C LEU A 18 -7.22 12.22 13.84
N ARG A 19 -8.21 11.49 14.35
CA ARG A 19 -8.88 11.74 15.64
C ARG A 19 -8.87 10.52 16.57
N GLY A 20 -7.69 9.87 16.70
CA GLY A 20 -7.55 8.68 17.55
C GLY A 20 -7.81 7.39 16.78
N LEU A 21 -7.02 7.15 15.71
CA LEU A 21 -7.11 5.92 14.92
C LEU A 21 -6.45 4.76 15.68
N ASP A 22 -7.21 3.70 15.88
CA ASP A 22 -6.70 2.39 16.29
C ASP A 22 -6.79 1.43 15.09
N LEU A 23 -5.68 0.76 14.75
CA LEU A 23 -5.57 -0.09 13.58
C LEU A 23 -4.46 -1.12 13.77
N GLU A 24 -4.72 -2.36 13.38
CA GLU A 24 -3.72 -3.44 13.43
C GLU A 24 -3.74 -4.28 12.16
N VAL A 25 -2.54 -4.61 11.65
CA VAL A 25 -2.36 -5.50 10.52
C VAL A 25 -1.34 -6.57 10.85
N GLY A 26 -1.73 -7.84 10.76
CA GLY A 26 -0.88 -9.01 10.95
C GLY A 26 -0.19 -9.46 9.67
N ALA A 27 0.76 -10.38 9.80
CA ALA A 27 1.36 -11.06 8.64
C ALA A 27 0.29 -11.80 7.83
N GLY A 28 0.36 -11.73 6.52
CA GLY A 28 -0.61 -12.35 5.62
C GLY A 28 -2.02 -11.74 5.69
N GLN A 29 -2.16 -10.52 6.18
CA GLN A 29 -3.41 -9.79 6.16
C GLN A 29 -3.37 -8.66 5.14
N VAL A 30 -4.48 -8.47 4.42
CA VAL A 30 -4.74 -7.28 3.60
C VAL A 30 -5.81 -6.46 4.31
N TYR A 31 -5.41 -5.32 4.85
CA TYR A 31 -6.32 -4.34 5.45
C TYR A 31 -6.61 -3.22 4.45
N CYS A 32 -7.85 -3.11 4.00
CA CYS A 32 -8.30 -2.02 3.15
C CYS A 32 -8.90 -0.89 3.98
N LEU A 33 -8.30 0.28 3.92
CA LEU A 33 -8.80 1.51 4.53
C LEU A 33 -9.63 2.27 3.51
N LEU A 34 -10.95 2.12 3.59
CA LEU A 34 -11.92 2.75 2.71
C LEU A 34 -12.34 4.13 3.21
N GLY A 35 -12.58 5.06 2.31
CA GLY A 35 -13.13 6.37 2.66
C GLY A 35 -13.04 7.36 1.50
N ALA A 36 -13.82 8.44 1.61
CA ALA A 36 -13.77 9.54 0.66
C ALA A 36 -12.41 10.27 0.69
N ASN A 37 -12.18 11.16 -0.28
CA ASN A 37 -11.03 12.05 -0.26
C ASN A 37 -11.11 12.94 0.99
N GLY A 38 -9.98 13.12 1.67
CA GLY A 38 -9.91 13.87 2.93
C GLY A 38 -10.33 13.07 4.19
N ALA A 39 -10.68 11.78 4.07
CA ALA A 39 -11.04 10.95 5.23
C ALA A 39 -9.86 10.68 6.20
N GLY A 40 -8.59 10.92 5.78
CA GLY A 40 -7.39 10.70 6.58
C GLY A 40 -6.53 9.51 6.13
N LYS A 41 -6.91 8.80 5.05
CA LYS A 41 -6.23 7.59 4.55
C LYS A 41 -4.75 7.83 4.23
N THR A 42 -4.44 8.79 3.35
CA THR A 42 -3.06 9.14 2.99
C THR A 42 -2.28 9.67 4.19
N THR A 43 -2.91 10.41 5.11
CA THR A 43 -2.28 10.85 6.36
C THR A 43 -1.86 9.65 7.21
N THR A 44 -2.69 8.61 7.29
CA THR A 44 -2.35 7.36 7.98
C THR A 44 -1.11 6.70 7.38
N ILE A 45 -1.06 6.57 6.04
CA ILE A 45 0.11 6.02 5.34
C ILE A 45 1.36 6.87 5.60
N GLN A 46 1.27 8.21 5.52
CA GLN A 46 2.40 9.11 5.73
C GLN A 46 2.98 9.03 7.16
N LEU A 47 2.14 8.79 8.16
CA LEU A 47 2.57 8.55 9.54
C LEU A 47 3.37 7.24 9.66
N PHE A 48 2.92 6.16 9.04
CA PHE A 48 3.67 4.90 9.01
C PHE A 48 4.96 4.96 8.17
N LEU A 49 5.02 5.84 7.17
CA LEU A 49 6.25 6.13 6.42
C LEU A 49 7.23 7.01 7.21
N GLY A 50 6.80 7.62 8.32
CA GLY A 50 7.59 8.60 9.05
C GLY A 50 7.85 9.87 8.24
N PHE A 51 7.00 10.20 7.27
CA PHE A 51 7.09 11.45 6.50
C PHE A 51 6.54 12.63 7.29
N ILE A 52 5.65 12.34 8.23
CA ILE A 52 5.08 13.30 9.17
C ILE A 52 5.05 12.67 10.57
N GLU A 53 5.12 13.51 11.61
CA GLU A 53 4.99 13.05 12.99
C GLU A 53 3.54 13.10 13.46
N PRO A 54 3.11 12.17 14.34
CA PRO A 54 1.81 12.24 14.98
C PRO A 54 1.75 13.43 15.96
N THR A 55 0.56 13.99 16.16
CA THR A 55 0.31 14.97 17.21
C THR A 55 0.25 14.27 18.57
N SER A 56 -0.34 13.07 18.64
CA SER A 56 -0.32 12.17 19.79
C SER A 56 -0.64 10.74 19.35
N GLY A 57 -0.55 9.79 20.28
CA GLY A 57 -0.67 8.38 19.97
C GLY A 57 0.61 7.79 19.38
N SER A 58 0.55 6.56 18.89
CA SER A 58 1.73 5.87 18.37
C SER A 58 1.45 5.14 17.05
N ALA A 59 2.48 5.07 16.18
CA ALA A 59 2.52 4.28 14.96
C ALA A 59 3.72 3.33 15.04
N ARG A 60 3.48 2.02 14.98
CA ARG A 60 4.54 1.00 15.10
C ARG A 60 4.57 0.06 13.92
N ILE A 61 5.79 -0.32 13.54
CA ILE A 61 6.04 -1.38 12.56
C ILE A 61 6.95 -2.42 13.22
N LYS A 62 6.48 -3.67 13.29
CA LYS A 62 7.17 -4.79 13.98
C LYS A 62 7.56 -4.44 15.43
N GLY A 63 6.68 -3.71 16.12
CA GLY A 63 6.88 -3.28 17.50
C GLY A 63 7.76 -2.04 17.67
N LEU A 64 8.43 -1.56 16.62
CA LEU A 64 9.27 -0.37 16.64
C LEU A 64 8.43 0.89 16.41
N GLU A 65 8.58 1.89 17.27
CA GLU A 65 7.94 3.20 17.10
C GLU A 65 8.53 3.91 15.88
N VAL A 66 7.69 4.28 14.91
CA VAL A 66 8.14 4.86 13.63
C VAL A 66 8.89 6.17 13.85
N ARG A 67 8.43 7.01 14.80
CA ARG A 67 9.07 8.30 15.09
C ARG A 67 10.50 8.13 15.57
N ASP A 68 10.75 7.10 16.39
CA ASP A 68 12.05 6.92 17.05
C ASP A 68 13.00 6.02 16.22
N HIS A 69 12.42 5.14 15.36
CA HIS A 69 13.15 4.12 14.59
C HIS A 69 12.89 4.21 13.08
N GLY A 70 12.72 5.42 12.53
CA GLY A 70 12.26 5.62 11.15
C GLY A 70 13.11 4.95 10.07
N LEU A 71 14.44 4.88 10.23
CA LEU A 71 15.32 4.18 9.27
C LEU A 71 15.21 2.66 9.39
N GLU A 72 15.04 2.15 10.61
CA GLU A 72 14.93 0.72 10.87
C GLU A 72 13.59 0.18 10.37
N THR A 73 12.50 0.89 10.65
CA THR A 73 11.15 0.50 10.19
C THR A 73 11.06 0.46 8.66
N LYS A 74 11.77 1.33 7.95
CA LYS A 74 11.82 1.35 6.47
C LYS A 74 12.44 0.10 5.86
N ARG A 75 13.20 -0.69 6.61
CA ARG A 75 13.76 -1.97 6.11
C ARG A 75 12.68 -3.04 5.90
N PHE A 76 11.59 -2.96 6.63
CA PHE A 76 10.51 -3.95 6.60
C PHE A 76 9.41 -3.62 5.59
N LEU A 77 9.31 -2.38 5.13
CA LEU A 77 8.21 -1.92 4.31
C LEU A 77 8.61 -1.55 2.89
N ALA A 78 7.65 -1.65 1.99
CA ALA A 78 7.67 -0.98 0.70
C ALA A 78 6.42 -0.10 0.55
N TYR A 79 6.55 1.03 -0.12
CA TYR A 79 5.48 1.98 -0.39
C TYR A 79 5.24 2.09 -1.88
N ILE A 80 3.99 1.95 -2.28
CA ILE A 80 3.54 2.12 -3.66
C ILE A 80 2.49 3.24 -3.67
N PRO A 81 2.86 4.43 -4.12
CA PRO A 81 1.93 5.55 -4.27
C PRO A 81 0.97 5.35 -5.44
N GLU A 82 -0.07 6.17 -5.50
CA GLU A 82 -0.97 6.22 -6.66
C GLU A 82 -0.22 6.38 -7.98
N ASN A 83 0.83 7.21 -8.01
CA ASN A 83 1.67 7.42 -9.18
C ASN A 83 3.12 7.03 -8.85
N VAL A 84 3.54 5.86 -9.32
CA VAL A 84 4.91 5.38 -9.15
C VAL A 84 5.84 6.20 -10.04
N MET A 85 6.73 6.95 -9.38
CA MET A 85 7.73 7.79 -10.06
C MET A 85 8.99 6.98 -10.34
N LEU A 86 9.28 6.79 -11.61
CA LEU A 86 10.45 6.08 -12.12
C LEU A 86 11.27 7.02 -12.99
N TYR A 87 12.53 6.70 -13.24
CA TYR A 87 13.37 7.45 -14.16
C TYR A 87 12.93 7.16 -15.59
N PRO A 88 12.33 8.12 -16.31
CA PRO A 88 11.63 7.86 -17.58
C PRO A 88 12.57 7.41 -18.72
N ASN A 89 13.85 7.79 -18.65
CA ASN A 89 14.86 7.44 -19.66
C ASN A 89 15.51 6.07 -19.40
N LEU A 90 15.34 5.51 -18.20
CA LEU A 90 15.83 4.18 -17.88
C LEU A 90 14.77 3.13 -18.23
N THR A 91 15.21 1.93 -18.54
CA THR A 91 14.38 0.75 -18.76
C THR A 91 13.71 0.28 -17.46
N GLY A 92 12.76 -0.65 -17.53
CA GLY A 92 12.17 -1.26 -16.35
C GLY A 92 13.20 -2.01 -15.51
N LEU A 93 14.14 -2.70 -16.18
CA LEU A 93 15.21 -3.42 -15.53
C LEU A 93 16.20 -2.48 -14.81
N GLU A 94 16.68 -1.44 -15.48
CA GLU A 94 17.57 -0.44 -14.90
C GLU A 94 16.92 0.33 -13.73
N ASN A 95 15.63 0.64 -13.81
CA ASN A 95 14.90 1.23 -12.68
C ASN A 95 14.86 0.26 -11.49
N LEU A 96 14.52 -1.02 -11.71
CA LEU A 96 14.50 -2.02 -10.63
C LEU A 96 15.87 -2.18 -10.00
N GLU A 97 16.95 -2.28 -10.81
CA GLU A 97 18.32 -2.36 -10.34
C GLU A 97 18.70 -1.16 -9.49
N TYR A 98 18.49 0.05 -10.03
CA TYR A 98 18.81 1.31 -9.35
C TYR A 98 18.16 1.41 -7.96
N PHE A 99 16.83 1.18 -7.89
CA PHE A 99 16.10 1.27 -6.62
C PHE A 99 16.41 0.09 -5.69
N SER A 100 16.77 -1.08 -6.20
CA SER A 100 17.23 -2.23 -5.40
C SER A 100 18.56 -1.92 -4.72
N ILE A 101 19.54 -1.38 -5.44
CA ILE A 101 20.83 -0.94 -4.89
C ILE A 101 20.60 0.15 -3.83
N LEU A 102 19.79 1.16 -4.13
CA LEU A 102 19.46 2.24 -3.19
C LEU A 102 18.78 1.73 -1.91
N ALA A 103 17.99 0.66 -2.03
CA ALA A 103 17.35 0.00 -0.90
C ALA A 103 18.27 -0.96 -0.12
N GLY A 104 19.54 -1.12 -0.54
CA GLY A 104 20.50 -2.01 0.11
C GLY A 104 20.30 -3.48 -0.20
N VAL A 105 19.69 -3.83 -1.33
CA VAL A 105 19.60 -5.21 -1.81
C VAL A 105 20.99 -5.64 -2.28
N GLU A 106 21.58 -6.66 -1.65
CA GLU A 106 22.95 -7.12 -1.93
C GLU A 106 23.06 -7.84 -3.27
N ASP A 107 22.05 -8.62 -3.63
CA ASP A 107 22.02 -9.41 -4.85
C ASP A 107 21.12 -8.74 -5.89
N THR A 108 21.74 -8.02 -6.81
CA THR A 108 21.13 -7.36 -7.96
C THR A 108 21.54 -8.00 -9.29
N ASP A 109 21.83 -9.32 -9.28
CA ASP A 109 22.10 -10.06 -10.52
C ASP A 109 20.96 -9.88 -11.52
N GLU A 110 21.33 -9.67 -12.79
CA GLU A 110 20.37 -9.35 -13.86
C GLU A 110 19.31 -10.44 -14.04
N ALA A 111 19.70 -11.72 -13.96
CA ALA A 111 18.75 -12.83 -14.11
C ALA A 111 17.70 -12.84 -12.99
N ARG A 112 18.12 -12.51 -11.76
CA ARG A 112 17.23 -12.37 -10.61
C ARG A 112 16.29 -11.17 -10.75
N LEU A 113 16.79 -10.03 -11.20
CA LEU A 113 15.96 -8.85 -11.41
C LEU A 113 14.93 -9.08 -12.53
N ARG A 114 15.30 -9.76 -13.60
CA ARG A 114 14.39 -10.17 -14.66
C ARG A 114 13.30 -11.12 -14.16
N ALA A 115 13.67 -12.12 -13.37
CA ALA A 115 12.70 -13.03 -12.74
C ALA A 115 11.74 -12.28 -11.79
N THR A 116 12.24 -11.24 -11.12
CA THR A 116 11.42 -10.40 -10.24
C THR A 116 10.41 -9.56 -11.03
N LEU A 117 10.80 -8.98 -12.17
CA LEU A 117 9.89 -8.28 -13.06
C LEU A 117 8.83 -9.21 -13.68
N ASP A 118 9.24 -10.40 -14.10
CA ASP A 118 8.34 -11.43 -14.63
C ASP A 118 7.32 -11.87 -13.56
N ARG A 119 7.77 -12.09 -12.33
CA ARG A 119 6.92 -12.38 -11.17
C ARG A 119 5.93 -11.25 -10.87
N ALA A 120 6.33 -10.01 -11.01
CA ALA A 120 5.44 -8.85 -10.91
C ALA A 120 4.51 -8.70 -12.11
N GLY A 121 4.57 -9.59 -13.09
CA GLY A 121 3.70 -9.61 -14.27
C GLY A 121 4.05 -8.54 -15.31
N LEU A 122 5.26 -7.98 -15.30
CA LEU A 122 5.71 -7.08 -16.34
C LEU A 122 6.02 -7.92 -17.61
N PRO A 123 5.49 -7.55 -18.81
CA PRO A 123 5.83 -8.26 -20.04
C PRO A 123 7.35 -8.25 -20.28
N LYS A 124 7.92 -9.39 -20.69
CA LYS A 124 9.38 -9.54 -20.85
C LYS A 124 9.97 -8.50 -21.80
N GLU A 125 9.27 -8.21 -22.89
CA GLU A 125 9.69 -7.23 -23.89
C GLU A 125 9.64 -5.79 -23.33
N ALA A 126 8.88 -5.56 -22.27
CA ALA A 126 8.81 -4.27 -21.61
C ALA A 126 10.03 -3.99 -20.72
N ALA A 127 10.64 -5.02 -20.15
CA ALA A 127 11.78 -4.86 -19.25
C ALA A 127 12.92 -4.03 -19.87
N GLU A 128 13.10 -4.12 -21.20
CA GLU A 128 14.14 -3.43 -21.97
C GLU A 128 13.70 -2.07 -22.56
N ARG A 129 12.46 -1.67 -22.35
CA ARG A 129 11.98 -0.40 -22.88
C ARG A 129 12.07 0.70 -21.82
N PRO A 130 12.35 1.95 -22.23
CA PRO A 130 12.29 3.10 -21.31
C PRO A 130 10.90 3.23 -20.64
N VAL A 131 10.89 3.41 -19.33
CA VAL A 131 9.62 3.49 -18.56
C VAL A 131 8.79 4.74 -18.88
N GLY A 132 9.35 5.72 -19.57
CA GLY A 132 8.59 6.83 -20.16
C GLY A 132 7.48 6.36 -21.10
N THR A 133 7.61 5.15 -21.68
CA THR A 133 6.61 4.54 -22.58
C THR A 133 5.59 3.64 -21.84
N TYR A 134 5.72 3.49 -20.52
CA TYR A 134 4.90 2.57 -19.74
C TYR A 134 3.51 3.14 -19.45
N SER A 135 2.51 2.26 -19.47
CA SER A 135 1.21 2.56 -18.86
C SER A 135 1.34 2.72 -17.34
N LYS A 136 0.33 3.31 -16.70
CA LYS A 136 0.27 3.40 -15.22
C LYS A 136 0.41 2.01 -14.58
N GLY A 137 -0.33 1.01 -15.07
CA GLY A 137 -0.27 -0.36 -14.55
C GLY A 137 1.10 -1.01 -14.69
N MET A 138 1.85 -0.75 -15.77
CA MET A 138 3.22 -1.24 -15.90
C MET A 138 4.15 -0.59 -14.88
N ARG A 139 4.00 0.69 -14.57
CA ARG A 139 4.76 1.35 -13.51
C ARG A 139 4.43 0.79 -12.13
N GLN A 140 3.15 0.50 -11.86
CA GLN A 140 2.74 -0.17 -10.62
C GLN A 140 3.42 -1.55 -10.46
N LYS A 141 3.50 -2.33 -11.54
CA LYS A 141 4.21 -3.64 -11.55
C LYS A 141 5.69 -3.50 -11.21
N VAL A 142 6.37 -2.47 -11.71
CA VAL A 142 7.76 -2.19 -11.31
C VAL A 142 7.83 -1.82 -9.83
N GLY A 143 6.88 -1.04 -9.30
CA GLY A 143 6.78 -0.74 -7.87
C GLY A 143 6.63 -2.02 -7.01
N ILE A 144 5.77 -2.96 -7.43
CA ILE A 144 5.65 -4.29 -6.77
C ILE A 144 6.95 -5.09 -6.92
N ALA A 145 7.62 -5.05 -8.09
CA ALA A 145 8.91 -5.72 -8.28
C ALA A 145 9.97 -5.21 -7.30
N MET A 146 10.00 -3.90 -7.03
CA MET A 146 10.89 -3.32 -6.01
C MET A 146 10.59 -3.86 -4.60
N ALA A 147 9.31 -4.01 -4.25
CA ALA A 147 8.89 -4.60 -2.98
C ALA A 147 9.34 -6.06 -2.85
N ILE A 148 9.18 -6.85 -3.92
CA ILE A 148 9.62 -8.25 -4.00
C ILE A 148 11.14 -8.35 -3.89
N ALA A 149 11.90 -7.53 -4.65
CA ALA A 149 13.36 -7.55 -4.66
C ALA A 149 13.96 -7.35 -3.27
N ARG A 150 13.39 -6.41 -2.49
CA ARG A 150 13.83 -6.12 -1.12
C ARG A 150 13.20 -7.01 -0.04
N ARG A 151 12.35 -7.98 -0.43
CA ARG A 151 11.65 -8.90 0.49
C ARG A 151 10.86 -8.15 1.57
N ALA A 152 10.10 -7.14 1.16
CA ALA A 152 9.30 -6.35 2.08
C ALA A 152 8.27 -7.22 2.81
N GLU A 153 8.17 -7.06 4.13
CA GLU A 153 7.21 -7.77 4.98
C GLU A 153 5.89 -7.00 5.13
N LEU A 154 5.91 -5.72 4.75
CA LEU A 154 4.76 -4.82 4.78
C LEU A 154 4.68 -4.03 3.47
N LEU A 155 3.50 -4.00 2.86
CA LEU A 155 3.17 -3.10 1.76
C LEU A 155 2.25 -1.98 2.24
N LEU A 156 2.62 -0.74 1.98
CA LEU A 156 1.76 0.42 2.11
C LEU A 156 1.36 0.88 0.71
N LEU A 157 0.07 0.81 0.40
CA LEU A 157 -0.49 1.09 -0.93
C LEU A 157 -1.44 2.28 -0.84
N ASP A 158 -1.18 3.35 -1.59
CA ASP A 158 -2.04 4.54 -1.61
C ASP A 158 -2.71 4.67 -2.99
N GLU A 159 -4.02 4.38 -3.05
CA GLU A 159 -4.86 4.38 -4.27
C GLU A 159 -4.22 3.62 -5.46
N PRO A 160 -3.71 2.39 -5.26
CA PRO A 160 -2.82 1.75 -6.23
C PRO A 160 -3.52 1.37 -7.55
N THR A 161 -4.84 1.21 -7.54
CA THR A 161 -5.65 0.84 -8.71
C THR A 161 -6.36 2.03 -9.36
N SER A 162 -6.26 3.23 -8.77
CA SER A 162 -6.86 4.46 -9.31
C SER A 162 -6.40 4.70 -10.75
N GLY A 163 -7.35 4.90 -11.68
CA GLY A 163 -7.06 5.16 -13.09
C GLY A 163 -6.44 4.01 -13.88
N LEU A 164 -6.42 2.79 -13.34
CA LEU A 164 -6.11 1.59 -14.10
C LEU A 164 -7.34 1.10 -14.87
N ASP A 165 -7.11 0.48 -16.00
CA ASP A 165 -8.17 -0.28 -16.68
C ASP A 165 -8.55 -1.53 -15.87
N PRO A 166 -9.74 -2.15 -16.11
CA PRO A 166 -10.21 -3.30 -15.33
C PRO A 166 -9.25 -4.49 -15.36
N LYS A 167 -8.55 -4.73 -16.48
CA LYS A 167 -7.59 -5.82 -16.62
C LYS A 167 -6.36 -5.58 -15.73
N ALA A 168 -5.75 -4.39 -15.83
CA ALA A 168 -4.59 -4.02 -15.02
C ALA A 168 -4.91 -4.01 -13.52
N SER A 169 -6.12 -3.54 -13.14
CA SER A 169 -6.59 -3.59 -11.75
C SER A 169 -6.71 -5.02 -11.24
N ASN A 170 -7.26 -5.93 -12.05
CA ASN A 170 -7.37 -7.35 -11.68
C ASN A 170 -6.00 -8.03 -11.53
N GLU A 171 -5.08 -7.78 -12.46
CA GLU A 171 -3.70 -8.28 -12.39
C GLU A 171 -2.98 -7.76 -11.13
N PHE A 172 -3.16 -6.48 -10.77
CA PHE A 172 -2.63 -5.91 -9.54
C PHE A 172 -3.22 -6.59 -8.29
N SER A 173 -4.54 -6.80 -8.27
CA SER A 173 -5.23 -7.51 -7.18
C SER A 173 -4.66 -8.93 -6.97
N GLN A 174 -4.45 -9.68 -8.06
CA GLN A 174 -3.85 -11.01 -8.01
C GLN A 174 -2.43 -11.00 -7.45
N LEU A 175 -1.61 -10.01 -7.82
CA LEU A 175 -0.27 -9.85 -7.26
C LEU A 175 -0.30 -9.58 -5.76
N VAL A 176 -1.18 -8.69 -5.28
CA VAL A 176 -1.35 -8.41 -3.85
C VAL A 176 -1.78 -9.67 -3.10
N THR A 177 -2.75 -10.43 -3.64
CA THR A 177 -3.21 -11.70 -3.05
C THR A 177 -2.08 -12.75 -3.01
N SER A 178 -1.24 -12.83 -4.04
CA SER A 178 -0.07 -13.74 -4.05
C SER A 178 0.92 -13.38 -2.94
N LEU A 179 1.24 -12.10 -2.77
CA LEU A 179 2.15 -11.63 -1.72
C LEU A 179 1.56 -11.84 -0.32
N GLN A 180 0.25 -11.62 -0.16
CA GLN A 180 -0.48 -11.93 1.06
C GLN A 180 -0.36 -13.42 1.42
N GLY A 181 -0.52 -14.32 0.44
CA GLY A 181 -0.34 -15.77 0.62
C GLY A 181 1.08 -16.17 1.04
N GLU A 182 2.08 -15.34 0.78
CA GLU A 182 3.47 -15.52 1.22
C GLU A 182 3.74 -14.90 2.61
N GLY A 183 2.71 -14.35 3.26
CA GLY A 183 2.80 -13.78 4.60
C GLY A 183 3.06 -12.27 4.62
N VAL A 184 3.09 -11.58 3.49
CA VAL A 184 3.24 -10.12 3.45
C VAL A 184 2.00 -9.44 4.02
N ALA A 185 2.19 -8.52 4.95
CA ALA A 185 1.12 -7.66 5.45
C ALA A 185 0.87 -6.51 4.46
N VAL A 186 -0.39 -6.13 4.27
CA VAL A 186 -0.75 -5.04 3.36
C VAL A 186 -1.71 -4.07 4.02
N LEU A 187 -1.38 -2.78 4.03
CA LEU A 187 -2.31 -1.69 4.30
C LEU A 187 -2.58 -0.96 2.98
N MET A 188 -3.81 -0.98 2.50
CA MET A 188 -4.22 -0.33 1.27
C MET A 188 -5.24 0.77 1.56
N ALA A 189 -4.90 2.02 1.27
CA ALA A 189 -5.84 3.13 1.25
C ALA A 189 -6.50 3.21 -0.13
N THR A 190 -7.82 3.21 -0.16
CA THR A 190 -8.57 3.29 -1.42
C THR A 190 -10.00 3.82 -1.21
N HIS A 191 -10.64 4.22 -2.30
CA HIS A 191 -12.08 4.50 -2.36
C HIS A 191 -12.85 3.45 -3.19
N ASP A 192 -12.16 2.42 -3.71
CA ASP A 192 -12.73 1.36 -4.53
C ASP A 192 -13.31 0.25 -3.65
N LEU A 193 -14.63 0.30 -3.43
CA LEU A 193 -15.40 -0.69 -2.67
C LEU A 193 -15.28 -2.10 -3.26
N PHE A 194 -15.36 -2.18 -4.60
CA PHE A 194 -15.34 -3.48 -5.29
C PHE A 194 -14.01 -4.20 -5.08
N ARG A 195 -12.90 -3.52 -5.34
CA ARG A 195 -11.55 -4.09 -5.15
C ARG A 195 -11.25 -4.40 -3.69
N SER A 196 -11.69 -3.53 -2.78
CA SER A 196 -11.52 -3.79 -1.35
C SER A 196 -12.17 -5.10 -0.94
N ARG A 197 -13.42 -5.35 -1.39
CA ARG A 197 -14.11 -6.62 -1.07
C ARG A 197 -13.43 -7.85 -1.67
N GLU A 198 -12.81 -7.71 -2.86
CA GLU A 198 -12.15 -8.84 -3.53
C GLU A 198 -10.87 -9.30 -2.82
N ILE A 199 -10.05 -8.36 -2.33
CA ILE A 199 -8.68 -8.67 -1.87
C ILE A 199 -8.47 -8.53 -0.37
N ALA A 200 -9.34 -7.78 0.33
CA ALA A 200 -9.16 -7.56 1.76
C ALA A 200 -9.43 -8.83 2.58
N THR A 201 -8.69 -8.98 3.67
CA THR A 201 -9.08 -9.81 4.80
C THR A 201 -9.92 -9.00 5.79
N ARG A 202 -9.57 -7.72 5.99
CA ARG A 202 -10.31 -6.78 6.83
C ARG A 202 -10.50 -5.46 6.10
N ILE A 203 -11.63 -4.81 6.36
CA ILE A 203 -12.01 -3.53 5.76
C ILE A 203 -12.34 -2.55 6.88
N GLY A 204 -11.64 -1.42 6.91
CA GLY A 204 -11.96 -0.29 7.78
C GLY A 204 -12.59 0.85 6.99
N ILE A 205 -13.74 1.35 7.42
CA ILE A 205 -14.39 2.52 6.82
C ILE A 205 -13.98 3.76 7.60
N MET A 206 -13.38 4.72 6.89
CA MET A 206 -12.85 5.94 7.47
C MET A 206 -13.64 7.17 7.05
N LYS A 207 -14.08 7.99 8.03
CA LYS A 207 -14.76 9.26 7.82
C LYS A 207 -14.18 10.32 8.75
N GLN A 208 -13.78 11.48 8.20
CA GLN A 208 -13.31 12.65 8.97
C GLN A 208 -12.22 12.33 10.02
N GLY A 209 -11.26 11.48 9.66
CA GLY A 209 -10.14 11.12 10.51
C GLY A 209 -10.45 10.04 11.57
N GLN A 210 -11.60 9.40 11.51
CA GLN A 210 -12.01 8.32 12.41
C GLN A 210 -12.33 7.04 11.65
N LEU A 211 -12.06 5.90 12.26
CA LEU A 211 -12.54 4.60 11.82
C LEU A 211 -13.98 4.43 12.33
N VAL A 212 -14.97 4.50 11.43
CA VAL A 212 -16.39 4.46 11.77
C VAL A 212 -17.01 3.07 11.69
N ALA A 213 -16.37 2.15 10.96
CA ALA A 213 -16.71 0.73 10.94
C ALA A 213 -15.49 -0.10 10.62
N GLU A 214 -15.45 -1.32 11.12
CA GLU A 214 -14.45 -2.33 10.82
C GLU A 214 -15.13 -3.68 10.58
N LEU A 215 -14.79 -4.36 9.49
CA LEU A 215 -15.46 -5.53 8.98
C LEU A 215 -14.45 -6.61 8.58
N ASP A 216 -14.77 -7.86 8.89
CA ASP A 216 -14.11 -8.98 8.24
C ASP A 216 -14.67 -9.14 6.82
N ALA A 217 -13.78 -9.13 5.83
CA ALA A 217 -14.21 -9.17 4.43
C ALA A 217 -14.99 -10.45 4.11
N ALA A 218 -14.72 -11.57 4.79
CA ALA A 218 -15.41 -12.83 4.60
C ALA A 218 -16.91 -12.76 4.97
N ASP A 219 -17.27 -11.88 5.92
CA ASP A 219 -18.62 -11.81 6.49
C ASP A 219 -19.56 -10.88 5.72
N VAL A 220 -19.07 -10.15 4.71
CA VAL A 220 -19.87 -9.17 3.96
C VAL A 220 -19.86 -9.46 2.46
N SER A 221 -20.99 -9.32 1.80
CA SER A 221 -21.08 -9.30 0.34
C SER A 221 -20.69 -7.92 -0.23
N HIS A 222 -20.53 -7.81 -1.57
CA HIS A 222 -20.36 -6.50 -2.21
C HIS A 222 -21.52 -5.54 -1.92
N THR A 223 -22.75 -6.05 -1.95
CA THR A 223 -23.97 -5.26 -1.69
C THR A 223 -24.03 -4.82 -0.22
N ASP A 224 -23.65 -5.68 0.72
CA ASP A 224 -23.60 -5.31 2.14
C ASP A 224 -22.55 -4.25 2.41
N LEU A 225 -21.34 -4.40 1.83
CA LEU A 225 -20.28 -3.40 1.97
C LEU A 225 -20.72 -2.04 1.43
N GLU A 226 -21.34 -2.01 0.24
CA GLU A 226 -21.86 -0.77 -0.35
C GLU A 226 -22.93 -0.14 0.55
N ARG A 227 -23.89 -0.92 1.05
CA ARG A 227 -24.93 -0.44 1.98
C ARG A 227 -24.33 0.15 3.25
N ILE A 228 -23.42 -0.58 3.92
CA ILE A 228 -22.77 -0.13 5.15
C ILE A 228 -21.96 1.14 4.89
N TYR A 229 -21.20 1.19 3.78
CA TYR A 229 -20.44 2.37 3.40
C TYR A 229 -21.35 3.59 3.22
N LEU A 230 -22.46 3.45 2.48
CA LEU A 230 -23.40 4.55 2.26
C LEU A 230 -24.11 4.98 3.55
N GLU A 231 -24.44 4.06 4.46
CA GLU A 231 -25.01 4.39 5.77
C GLU A 231 -24.06 5.27 6.60
N HIS A 232 -22.77 4.96 6.63
CA HIS A 232 -21.77 5.75 7.34
C HIS A 232 -21.39 7.05 6.61
N MET A 233 -21.53 7.14 5.28
CA MET A 233 -21.21 8.34 4.51
C MET A 233 -22.36 9.35 4.42
N ARG A 234 -23.59 8.96 4.77
CA ARG A 234 -24.69 9.92 4.92
C ARG A 234 -24.37 10.89 6.05
N ASP A 235 -24.61 12.18 5.81
CA ASP A 235 -24.48 13.26 6.80
C ASP A 235 -25.60 13.22 7.82
#